data_a438e4d5d6a881b62f592442fb3dd09e
#
_entry.id   a438e4d5d6a881b62f592442fb3dd09e
#
_cell.length_a   1.000
_cell.length_b   1.000
_cell.length_c   1.000
_cell.angle_alpha   90.00
_cell.angle_beta   90.00
_cell.angle_gamma   90.00
#
_symmetry.space_group_name_H-M   'P 1'
#
loop_
_entity.id
_entity.type
_entity.pdbx_description
1 polymer ?
#
loop_
_entity_poly.entity_id
_entity_poly.type
_entity_poly.pdbx_seq_one_letter_code
_entity_poly.pdbx_strand_id
1 'polypeptide(L)'
;MKTTMNQNPIKTTKVMSKIIVTIVFFISSYVSAQGQFEQGMGKALQLWGEGKSTEASALFERIAAAEKSSWLPNYYVALVNTNAAFGTKDKEQVSLLLDKAQKALDVEMDKNPNNAELLVVQAMIHTAWIAFDPMTNGQKLAGPVMELYAKANAIAPENPRVVFCKAEFEIGGAKFWGTDTKPMCAQIEKAIGLFATFKPETVFSPSWGLERAQIAQKNCK
;
A
#
# COMPACT_ATOMS: atom_id res chain seq x y z
N MET A 1 25.14 -53.35 -50.24
CA MET A 1 23.87 -52.71 -49.99
C MET A 1 24.09 -51.55 -49.03
N LYS A 2 24.19 -50.31 -49.53
CA LYS A 2 24.39 -49.11 -48.73
C LYS A 2 23.07 -48.36 -48.69
N THR A 3 22.47 -48.28 -47.52
CA THR A 3 21.23 -47.52 -47.29
C THR A 3 21.61 -46.11 -46.91
N THR A 4 21.36 -45.15 -47.80
CA THR A 4 21.52 -43.75 -47.57
C THR A 4 20.28 -43.21 -46.85
N MET A 5 20.41 -42.79 -45.58
CA MET A 5 19.39 -42.03 -44.87
C MET A 5 19.38 -40.58 -45.37
N ASN A 6 18.34 -40.23 -46.05
CA ASN A 6 18.06 -38.86 -46.49
C ASN A 6 17.41 -38.10 -45.35
N GLN A 7 18.19 -37.25 -44.64
CA GLN A 7 17.66 -36.37 -43.63
C GLN A 7 17.30 -35.01 -44.30
N ASN A 8 16.01 -34.69 -44.27
CA ASN A 8 15.47 -33.46 -44.79
C ASN A 8 15.69 -32.30 -43.78
N PRO A 9 16.65 -31.36 -43.97
CA PRO A 9 16.96 -30.28 -43.02
C PRO A 9 15.96 -29.13 -43.09
N ILE A 10 15.05 -29.07 -44.03
CA ILE A 10 14.21 -27.89 -44.32
C ILE A 10 13.04 -27.69 -43.36
N LYS A 11 12.53 -28.79 -42.72
CA LYS A 11 11.39 -28.70 -41.81
C LYS A 11 11.75 -28.16 -40.43
N THR A 12 12.93 -28.45 -39.93
CA THR A 12 13.41 -28.02 -38.59
C THR A 12 13.67 -26.51 -38.51
N THR A 13 14.24 -25.91 -39.55
CA THR A 13 14.53 -24.46 -39.60
C THR A 13 13.28 -23.60 -39.62
N LYS A 14 12.20 -24.02 -40.31
CA LYS A 14 10.92 -23.27 -40.32
C LYS A 14 10.17 -23.33 -38.97
N VAL A 15 10.28 -24.42 -38.24
CA VAL A 15 9.67 -24.56 -36.91
C VAL A 15 10.44 -23.72 -35.89
N MET A 16 11.78 -23.77 -35.88
CA MET A 16 12.62 -22.94 -35.00
C MET A 16 12.41 -21.43 -35.25
N SER A 17 12.33 -21.01 -36.52
CA SER A 17 12.06 -19.58 -36.86
C SER A 17 10.71 -19.11 -36.34
N LYS A 18 9.64 -19.92 -36.40
CA LYS A 18 8.33 -19.58 -35.85
C LYS A 18 8.35 -19.49 -34.33
N ILE A 19 9.07 -20.38 -33.64
CA ILE A 19 9.20 -20.37 -32.16
C ILE A 19 9.97 -19.13 -31.72
N ILE A 20 11.06 -18.77 -32.38
CA ILE A 20 11.85 -17.56 -32.07
C ILE A 20 11.02 -16.29 -32.25
N VAL A 21 10.27 -16.14 -33.35
CA VAL A 21 9.41 -14.99 -33.59
C VAL A 21 8.32 -14.89 -32.52
N THR A 22 7.73 -16.01 -32.12
CA THR A 22 6.70 -16.02 -31.06
C THR A 22 7.29 -15.59 -29.70
N ILE A 23 8.47 -16.05 -29.34
CA ILE A 23 9.16 -15.67 -28.09
C ILE A 23 9.52 -14.19 -28.07
N VAL A 24 10.01 -13.65 -29.19
CA VAL A 24 10.34 -12.20 -29.31
C VAL A 24 9.10 -11.33 -29.16
N PHE A 25 7.94 -11.75 -29.68
CA PHE A 25 6.67 -11.02 -29.51
C PHE A 25 6.18 -11.01 -28.05
N PHE A 26 6.35 -12.11 -27.32
CA PHE A 26 5.99 -12.16 -25.88
C PHE A 26 6.93 -11.28 -25.04
N ILE A 27 8.23 -11.29 -25.29
CA ILE A 27 9.19 -10.47 -24.55
C ILE A 27 8.92 -8.97 -24.77
N SER A 28 8.64 -8.53 -26.00
CA SER A 28 8.35 -7.12 -26.29
C SER A 28 7.04 -6.63 -25.62
N SER A 29 6.05 -7.49 -25.48
CA SER A 29 4.79 -7.16 -24.80
C SER A 29 4.99 -6.99 -23.28
N TYR A 30 5.81 -7.82 -22.66
CA TYR A 30 6.14 -7.72 -21.21
C TYR A 30 6.92 -6.42 -20.90
N VAL A 31 7.91 -6.07 -21.70
CA VAL A 31 8.70 -4.83 -21.53
C VAL A 31 7.83 -3.58 -21.68
N SER A 32 6.86 -3.57 -22.62
CA SER A 32 5.94 -2.45 -22.78
C SER A 32 4.95 -2.31 -21.62
N ALA A 33 4.46 -3.42 -21.08
CA ALA A 33 3.52 -3.42 -19.96
C ALA A 33 4.20 -2.94 -18.67
N GLN A 34 5.43 -3.38 -18.40
CA GLN A 34 6.21 -2.92 -17.24
C GLN A 34 6.52 -1.44 -17.32
N GLY A 35 6.91 -0.92 -18.49
CA GLY A 35 7.16 0.51 -18.68
C GLY A 35 5.90 1.36 -18.45
N GLN A 36 4.73 0.89 -18.89
CA GLN A 36 3.46 1.57 -18.64
C GLN A 36 3.06 1.56 -17.16
N PHE A 37 3.29 0.45 -16.46
CA PHE A 37 3.08 0.34 -15.02
C PHE A 37 3.95 1.35 -14.25
N GLU A 38 5.25 1.38 -14.53
CA GLU A 38 6.20 2.26 -13.85
C GLU A 38 5.88 3.75 -14.11
N GLN A 39 5.57 4.12 -15.35
CA GLN A 39 5.15 5.48 -15.69
C GLN A 39 3.84 5.86 -15.00
N GLY A 40 2.88 4.96 -14.99
CA GLY A 40 1.59 5.17 -14.33
C GLY A 40 1.75 5.37 -12.83
N MET A 41 2.47 4.48 -12.15
CA MET A 41 2.74 4.57 -10.71
C MET A 41 3.49 5.85 -10.36
N GLY A 42 4.56 6.18 -11.09
CA GLY A 42 5.31 7.42 -10.89
C GLY A 42 4.44 8.66 -11.04
N LYS A 43 3.58 8.70 -12.07
CA LYS A 43 2.64 9.82 -12.28
C LYS A 43 1.58 9.92 -11.19
N ALA A 44 1.02 8.79 -10.73
CA ALA A 44 0.03 8.78 -9.67
C ALA A 44 0.62 9.25 -8.33
N LEU A 45 1.83 8.80 -7.98
CA LEU A 45 2.56 9.26 -6.79
C LEU A 45 2.89 10.76 -6.87
N GLN A 46 3.28 11.26 -8.06
CA GLN A 46 3.50 12.69 -8.28
C GLN A 46 2.22 13.49 -8.02
N LEU A 47 1.09 13.09 -8.61
CA LEU A 47 -0.21 13.74 -8.39
C LEU A 47 -0.57 13.78 -6.91
N TRP A 48 -0.35 12.69 -6.19
CA TRP A 48 -0.59 12.65 -4.76
C TRP A 48 0.32 13.62 -3.99
N GLY A 49 1.60 13.65 -4.32
CA GLY A 49 2.56 14.62 -3.75
C GLY A 49 2.22 16.08 -4.05
N GLU A 50 1.54 16.36 -5.17
CA GLU A 50 1.00 17.69 -5.52
C GLU A 50 -0.33 18.01 -4.81
N GLY A 51 -0.84 17.13 -3.93
CA GLY A 51 -2.13 17.31 -3.24
C GLY A 51 -3.36 16.98 -4.09
N LYS A 52 -3.19 16.44 -5.30
CA LYS A 52 -4.27 16.05 -6.22
C LYS A 52 -4.78 14.64 -5.94
N SER A 53 -5.27 14.41 -4.71
CA SER A 53 -5.63 13.08 -4.20
C SER A 53 -6.70 12.37 -5.05
N THR A 54 -7.69 13.10 -5.54
CA THR A 54 -8.76 12.52 -6.40
C THR A 54 -8.20 11.99 -7.72
N GLU A 55 -7.34 12.77 -8.39
CA GLU A 55 -6.72 12.38 -9.65
C GLU A 55 -5.73 11.23 -9.46
N ALA A 56 -4.95 11.27 -8.37
CA ALA A 56 -4.04 10.19 -7.99
C ALA A 56 -4.79 8.87 -7.74
N SER A 57 -5.85 8.91 -6.94
CA SER A 57 -6.70 7.74 -6.68
C SER A 57 -7.27 7.15 -7.97
N ALA A 58 -7.84 7.99 -8.85
CA ALA A 58 -8.40 7.55 -10.13
C ALA A 58 -7.33 6.92 -11.06
N LEU A 59 -6.09 7.41 -11.00
CA LEU A 59 -4.99 6.83 -11.78
C LEU A 59 -4.54 5.49 -11.18
N PHE A 60 -4.41 5.37 -9.86
CA PHE A 60 -4.11 4.10 -9.20
C PHE A 60 -5.19 3.05 -9.47
N GLU A 61 -6.48 3.41 -9.47
CA GLU A 61 -7.58 2.50 -9.83
C GLU A 61 -7.44 1.94 -11.26
N ARG A 62 -7.08 2.80 -12.22
CA ARG A 62 -6.83 2.35 -13.61
C ARG A 62 -5.65 1.41 -13.70
N ILE A 63 -4.57 1.68 -12.96
CA ILE A 63 -3.40 0.80 -12.90
C ILE A 63 -3.78 -0.53 -12.25
N ALA A 64 -4.52 -0.53 -11.14
CA ALA A 64 -5.01 -1.74 -10.47
C ALA A 64 -5.93 -2.58 -11.37
N ALA A 65 -6.69 -1.94 -12.26
CA ALA A 65 -7.52 -2.64 -13.23
C ALA A 65 -6.69 -3.34 -14.31
N ALA A 66 -5.58 -2.76 -14.74
CA ALA A 66 -4.70 -3.27 -15.77
C ALA A 66 -3.67 -4.29 -15.25
N GLU A 67 -3.11 -4.04 -14.04
CA GLU A 67 -2.05 -4.85 -13.44
C GLU A 67 -2.56 -5.55 -12.16
N LYS A 68 -2.87 -6.85 -12.31
CA LYS A 68 -3.47 -7.66 -11.23
C LYS A 68 -2.44 -8.37 -10.35
N SER A 69 -1.19 -8.42 -10.76
CA SER A 69 -0.11 -9.10 -10.03
C SER A 69 0.49 -8.24 -8.94
N SER A 70 0.37 -6.91 -9.05
CA SER A 70 0.90 -5.96 -8.06
C SER A 70 -0.19 -5.52 -7.07
N TRP A 71 0.09 -5.64 -5.78
CA TRP A 71 -0.77 -5.15 -4.70
C TRP A 71 -0.69 -3.63 -4.50
N LEU A 72 0.38 -3.00 -4.98
CA LEU A 72 0.69 -1.59 -4.73
C LEU A 72 -0.38 -0.62 -5.24
N PRO A 73 -0.95 -0.75 -6.46
CA PRO A 73 -1.96 0.20 -6.91
C PRO A 73 -3.20 0.24 -5.99
N ASN A 74 -3.75 -0.91 -5.61
CA ASN A 74 -4.89 -0.98 -4.69
C ASN A 74 -4.54 -0.47 -3.29
N TYR A 75 -3.33 -0.77 -2.80
CA TYR A 75 -2.80 -0.20 -1.56
C TYR A 75 -2.81 1.34 -1.59
N TYR A 76 -2.33 1.95 -2.67
CA TYR A 76 -2.33 3.41 -2.79
C TYR A 76 -3.73 3.99 -3.00
N VAL A 77 -4.64 3.31 -3.69
CA VAL A 77 -6.07 3.71 -3.68
C VAL A 77 -6.58 3.79 -2.25
N ALA A 78 -6.36 2.75 -1.45
CA ALA A 78 -6.81 2.72 -0.06
C ALA A 78 -6.15 3.82 0.77
N LEU A 79 -4.83 3.96 0.70
CA LEU A 79 -4.07 4.93 1.48
C LEU A 79 -4.45 6.37 1.16
N VAL A 80 -4.54 6.73 -0.13
CA VAL A 80 -4.86 8.10 -0.57
C VAL A 80 -6.26 8.51 -0.13
N ASN A 81 -7.25 7.63 -0.29
CA ASN A 81 -8.63 7.92 0.12
C ASN A 81 -8.78 7.95 1.65
N THR A 82 -8.07 7.08 2.38
CA THR A 82 -8.06 7.13 3.85
C THR A 82 -7.46 8.44 4.37
N ASN A 83 -6.34 8.89 3.79
CA ASN A 83 -5.74 10.16 4.16
C ASN A 83 -6.66 11.35 3.83
N ALA A 84 -7.35 11.32 2.69
CA ALA A 84 -8.32 12.34 2.32
C ALA A 84 -9.52 12.38 3.30
N ALA A 85 -9.96 11.23 3.80
CA ALA A 85 -11.05 11.14 4.78
C ALA A 85 -10.70 11.81 6.11
N PHE A 86 -9.45 11.75 6.57
CA PHE A 86 -9.01 12.52 7.76
C PHE A 86 -9.08 14.05 7.56
N GLY A 87 -9.06 14.53 6.32
CA GLY A 87 -9.07 15.94 5.96
C GLY A 87 -10.46 16.58 5.86
N THR A 88 -11.55 15.80 6.01
CA THR A 88 -12.92 16.31 5.87
C THR A 88 -13.80 15.96 7.08
N LYS A 89 -14.81 16.79 7.34
CA LYS A 89 -15.85 16.56 8.36
C LYS A 89 -17.21 16.27 7.73
N ASP A 90 -17.31 16.28 6.43
CA ASP A 90 -18.53 15.94 5.70
C ASP A 90 -18.75 14.42 5.74
N LYS A 91 -19.87 13.99 6.33
CA LYS A 91 -20.18 12.56 6.54
C LYS A 91 -20.29 11.78 5.24
N GLU A 92 -20.92 12.36 4.23
CA GLU A 92 -21.13 11.71 2.94
C GLU A 92 -19.79 11.53 2.24
N GLN A 93 -18.94 12.56 2.27
CA GLN A 93 -17.60 12.51 1.72
C GLN A 93 -16.71 11.51 2.46
N VAL A 94 -16.72 11.48 3.80
CA VAL A 94 -15.99 10.48 4.59
C VAL A 94 -16.41 9.07 4.21
N SER A 95 -17.74 8.81 4.14
CA SER A 95 -18.26 7.49 3.76
C SER A 95 -17.80 7.09 2.37
N LEU A 96 -17.92 7.98 1.38
CA LEU A 96 -17.51 7.72 0.00
C LEU A 96 -16.02 7.37 -0.10
N LEU A 97 -15.16 8.12 0.59
CA LEU A 97 -13.72 7.93 0.59
C LEU A 97 -13.33 6.61 1.28
N LEU A 98 -13.90 6.32 2.45
CA LEU A 98 -13.56 5.12 3.19
C LEU A 98 -14.15 3.85 2.57
N ASP A 99 -15.32 3.92 1.94
CA ASP A 99 -15.88 2.81 1.16
C ASP A 99 -15.00 2.47 -0.05
N LYS A 100 -14.48 3.50 -0.74
CA LYS A 100 -13.52 3.32 -1.84
C LYS A 100 -12.22 2.71 -1.34
N ALA A 101 -11.69 3.21 -0.22
CA ALA A 101 -10.48 2.69 0.41
C ALA A 101 -10.64 1.22 0.79
N GLN A 102 -11.75 0.87 1.46
CA GLN A 102 -12.03 -0.49 1.90
C GLN A 102 -12.15 -1.46 0.74
N LYS A 103 -12.92 -1.12 -0.31
CA LYS A 103 -13.07 -1.97 -1.51
C LYS A 103 -11.73 -2.28 -2.18
N ALA A 104 -10.86 -1.30 -2.30
CA ALA A 104 -9.54 -1.52 -2.89
C ALA A 104 -8.65 -2.40 -2.00
N LEU A 105 -8.71 -2.18 -0.68
CA LEU A 105 -7.92 -2.92 0.28
C LEU A 105 -8.38 -4.38 0.40
N ASP A 106 -9.69 -4.64 0.39
CA ASP A 106 -10.26 -5.99 0.47
C ASP A 106 -9.70 -6.91 -0.61
N VAL A 107 -9.58 -6.41 -1.86
CA VAL A 107 -9.00 -7.16 -2.98
C VAL A 107 -7.60 -7.70 -2.67
N GLU A 108 -6.80 -6.94 -1.93
CA GLU A 108 -5.43 -7.33 -1.62
C GLU A 108 -5.32 -8.08 -0.29
N MET A 109 -6.18 -7.79 0.68
CA MET A 109 -6.25 -8.52 1.95
C MET A 109 -6.67 -9.98 1.74
N ASP A 110 -7.56 -10.26 0.78
CA ASP A 110 -7.96 -11.61 0.40
C ASP A 110 -6.79 -12.44 -0.14
N LYS A 111 -5.87 -11.80 -0.89
CA LYS A 111 -4.69 -12.45 -1.45
C LYS A 111 -3.52 -12.54 -0.46
N ASN A 112 -3.35 -11.49 0.36
CA ASN A 112 -2.19 -11.28 1.21
C ASN A 112 -2.58 -10.90 2.65
N PRO A 113 -3.30 -11.76 3.39
CA PRO A 113 -3.85 -11.42 4.72
C PRO A 113 -2.79 -11.19 5.81
N ASN A 114 -1.53 -11.49 5.50
CA ASN A 114 -0.37 -11.30 6.38
C ASN A 114 0.61 -10.23 5.87
N ASN A 115 0.17 -9.33 4.99
CA ASN A 115 0.98 -8.19 4.60
C ASN A 115 0.82 -7.06 5.64
N ALA A 116 1.90 -6.72 6.33
CA ALA A 116 1.89 -5.72 7.41
C ALA A 116 1.46 -4.32 6.93
N GLU A 117 1.81 -3.93 5.70
CA GLU A 117 1.41 -2.64 5.12
C GLU A 117 -0.11 -2.56 4.87
N LEU A 118 -0.72 -3.65 4.41
CA LEU A 118 -2.18 -3.72 4.23
C LEU A 118 -2.90 -3.66 5.58
N LEU A 119 -2.38 -4.36 6.61
CA LEU A 119 -2.92 -4.31 7.96
C LEU A 119 -2.84 -2.90 8.57
N VAL A 120 -1.75 -2.16 8.33
CA VAL A 120 -1.63 -0.76 8.73
C VAL A 120 -2.71 0.10 8.09
N VAL A 121 -2.93 -0.03 6.77
CA VAL A 121 -3.95 0.77 6.08
C VAL A 121 -5.35 0.37 6.54
N GLN A 122 -5.63 -0.91 6.80
CA GLN A 122 -6.90 -1.34 7.40
C GLN A 122 -7.14 -0.69 8.76
N ALA A 123 -6.12 -0.67 9.62
CA ALA A 123 -6.21 0.02 10.91
C ALA A 123 -6.43 1.53 10.74
N MET A 124 -5.80 2.16 9.74
CA MET A 124 -6.01 3.57 9.43
C MET A 124 -7.43 3.87 8.94
N ILE A 125 -8.05 3.00 8.14
CA ILE A 125 -9.47 3.13 7.71
C ILE A 125 -10.37 3.14 8.95
N HIS A 126 -10.20 2.19 9.86
CA HIS A 126 -10.98 2.15 11.10
C HIS A 126 -10.70 3.38 11.98
N THR A 127 -9.45 3.82 12.04
CA THR A 127 -9.07 5.03 12.79
C THR A 127 -9.72 6.29 12.19
N ALA A 128 -9.86 6.38 10.86
CA ALA A 128 -10.55 7.50 10.23
C ALA A 128 -12.05 7.54 10.60
N TRP A 129 -12.72 6.40 10.67
CA TRP A 129 -14.08 6.31 11.20
C TRP A 129 -14.17 6.74 12.66
N ILE A 130 -13.21 6.34 13.50
CA ILE A 130 -13.14 6.78 14.90
C ILE A 130 -12.93 8.29 14.98
N ALA A 131 -11.99 8.84 14.20
CA ALA A 131 -11.70 10.27 14.19
C ALA A 131 -12.89 11.11 13.72
N PHE A 132 -13.73 10.58 12.83
CA PHE A 132 -14.95 11.23 12.37
C PHE A 132 -16.02 11.27 13.47
N ASP A 133 -16.29 10.16 14.15
CA ASP A 133 -17.25 10.07 15.26
C ASP A 133 -16.69 9.18 16.37
N PRO A 134 -15.90 9.77 17.30
CA PRO A 134 -15.25 9.01 18.36
C PRO A 134 -16.23 8.32 19.30
N MET A 135 -17.36 8.93 19.59
CA MET A 135 -18.36 8.40 20.54
C MET A 135 -19.05 7.15 20.00
N THR A 136 -19.40 7.16 18.72
CA THR A 136 -20.09 6.02 18.09
C THR A 136 -19.12 4.94 17.64
N ASN A 137 -18.02 5.33 17.00
CA ASN A 137 -17.10 4.40 16.36
C ASN A 137 -15.97 3.93 17.28
N GLY A 138 -15.55 4.75 18.25
CA GLY A 138 -14.47 4.41 19.18
C GLY A 138 -14.74 3.10 19.92
N GLN A 139 -15.94 2.95 20.45
CA GLN A 139 -16.34 1.76 21.20
C GLN A 139 -16.36 0.48 20.34
N LYS A 140 -16.67 0.60 19.04
CA LYS A 140 -16.79 -0.53 18.12
C LYS A 140 -15.45 -0.90 17.46
N LEU A 141 -14.63 0.08 17.15
CA LEU A 141 -13.47 -0.09 16.26
C LEU A 141 -12.13 -0.02 16.98
N ALA A 142 -12.03 0.51 18.21
CA ALA A 142 -10.75 0.63 18.89
C ALA A 142 -10.09 -0.75 19.15
N GLY A 143 -10.86 -1.76 19.58
CA GLY A 143 -10.37 -3.12 19.73
C GLY A 143 -9.83 -3.70 18.42
N PRO A 144 -10.62 -3.75 17.33
CA PRO A 144 -10.16 -4.14 15.99
C PRO A 144 -8.91 -3.40 15.50
N VAL A 145 -8.79 -2.09 15.72
CA VAL A 145 -7.57 -1.33 15.36
C VAL A 145 -6.35 -1.87 16.12
N MET A 146 -6.48 -2.10 17.42
CA MET A 146 -5.38 -2.63 18.23
C MET A 146 -4.98 -4.05 17.81
N GLU A 147 -5.93 -4.91 17.46
CA GLU A 147 -5.66 -6.26 16.94
C GLU A 147 -4.90 -6.23 15.60
N LEU A 148 -5.31 -5.34 14.68
CA LEU A 148 -4.63 -5.15 13.40
C LEU A 148 -3.18 -4.69 13.59
N TYR A 149 -2.93 -3.71 14.46
CA TYR A 149 -1.57 -3.27 14.77
C TYR A 149 -0.76 -4.33 15.51
N ALA A 150 -1.37 -5.10 16.41
CA ALA A 150 -0.69 -6.21 17.08
C ALA A 150 -0.26 -7.28 16.05
N LYS A 151 -1.16 -7.65 15.13
CA LYS A 151 -0.86 -8.58 14.04
C LYS A 151 0.24 -8.03 13.12
N ALA A 152 0.15 -6.77 12.68
CA ALA A 152 1.16 -6.14 11.85
C ALA A 152 2.53 -6.11 12.53
N ASN A 153 2.57 -5.79 13.83
CA ASN A 153 3.80 -5.76 14.62
C ASN A 153 4.41 -7.16 14.83
N ALA A 154 3.59 -8.20 14.98
CA ALA A 154 4.08 -9.58 15.03
C ALA A 154 4.74 -10.03 13.72
N ILE A 155 4.24 -9.55 12.57
CA ILE A 155 4.76 -9.85 11.24
C ILE A 155 6.02 -9.04 10.92
N ALA A 156 5.99 -7.72 11.23
CA ALA A 156 7.03 -6.78 10.83
C ALA A 156 7.36 -5.78 11.96
N PRO A 157 8.01 -6.22 13.06
CA PRO A 157 8.27 -5.40 14.25
C PRO A 157 9.25 -4.24 14.02
N GLU A 158 10.00 -4.28 12.92
CA GLU A 158 10.95 -3.24 12.51
C GLU A 158 10.43 -2.39 11.33
N ASN A 159 9.20 -2.62 10.87
CA ASN A 159 8.59 -1.74 9.89
C ASN A 159 8.23 -0.40 10.54
N PRO A 160 8.83 0.73 10.08
CA PRO A 160 8.63 2.04 10.73
C PRO A 160 7.17 2.49 10.73
N ARG A 161 6.38 2.15 9.69
CA ARG A 161 4.95 2.51 9.61
C ARG A 161 4.10 1.74 10.60
N VAL A 162 4.42 0.47 10.81
CA VAL A 162 3.75 -0.34 11.84
C VAL A 162 3.95 0.28 13.23
N VAL A 163 5.21 0.57 13.58
CA VAL A 163 5.56 1.14 14.90
C VAL A 163 4.96 2.53 15.07
N PHE A 164 5.10 3.38 14.04
CA PHE A 164 4.60 4.76 14.05
C PHE A 164 3.08 4.83 14.15
N CYS A 165 2.35 4.16 13.24
CA CYS A 165 0.90 4.29 13.20
C CYS A 165 0.21 3.69 14.43
N LYS A 166 0.77 2.60 14.99
CA LYS A 166 0.32 2.06 16.27
C LYS A 166 0.48 3.08 17.39
N ALA A 167 1.66 3.67 17.55
CA ALA A 167 1.93 4.66 18.58
C ALA A 167 1.06 5.92 18.41
N GLU A 168 0.86 6.39 17.17
CA GLU A 168 0.01 7.54 16.88
C GLU A 168 -1.46 7.28 17.27
N PHE A 169 -1.98 6.09 16.97
CA PHE A 169 -3.33 5.68 17.39
C PHE A 169 -3.45 5.64 18.91
N GLU A 170 -2.50 5.03 19.59
CA GLU A 170 -2.47 4.94 21.07
C GLU A 170 -2.36 6.32 21.74
N ILE A 171 -1.58 7.26 21.14
CA ILE A 171 -1.53 8.66 21.59
C ILE A 171 -2.90 9.34 21.46
N GLY A 172 -3.60 9.10 20.34
CA GLY A 172 -4.95 9.62 20.14
C GLY A 172 -5.92 9.14 21.23
N GLY A 173 -5.89 7.85 21.54
CA GLY A 173 -6.67 7.26 22.61
C GLY A 173 -6.30 7.80 24.00
N ALA A 174 -4.99 7.90 24.30
CA ALA A 174 -4.51 8.43 25.56
C ALA A 174 -4.95 9.89 25.78
N LYS A 175 -4.87 10.73 24.74
CA LYS A 175 -5.37 12.10 24.77
C LYS A 175 -6.88 12.18 25.01
N PHE A 176 -7.65 11.30 24.37
CA PHE A 176 -9.09 11.24 24.52
C PHE A 176 -9.50 10.90 25.98
N TRP A 177 -8.77 9.97 26.61
CA TRP A 177 -9.02 9.52 27.98
C TRP A 177 -8.26 10.32 29.05
N GLY A 178 -7.40 11.27 28.66
CA GLY A 178 -6.57 12.06 29.60
C GLY A 178 -5.48 11.23 30.31
N THR A 179 -4.95 10.20 29.65
CA THR A 179 -3.89 9.34 30.18
C THR A 179 -2.50 9.73 29.66
N ASP A 180 -1.44 9.18 30.27
CA ASP A 180 -0.04 9.51 29.91
C ASP A 180 0.31 9.03 28.50
N THR A 181 0.92 9.91 27.70
CA THR A 181 1.37 9.65 26.32
C THR A 181 2.86 9.31 26.21
N LYS A 182 3.64 9.42 27.29
CA LYS A 182 5.10 9.24 27.26
C LYS A 182 5.56 7.89 26.71
N PRO A 183 4.93 6.74 27.07
CA PRO A 183 5.36 5.45 26.54
C PRO A 183 5.25 5.36 25.01
N MET A 184 4.20 6.00 24.45
CA MET A 184 3.98 6.02 23.01
C MET A 184 4.93 7.00 22.31
N CYS A 185 5.32 8.08 22.97
CA CYS A 185 6.33 9.01 22.45
C CYS A 185 7.69 8.33 22.24
N ALA A 186 8.09 7.41 23.13
CA ALA A 186 9.28 6.58 22.93
C ALA A 186 9.15 5.68 21.67
N GLN A 187 7.94 5.18 21.37
CA GLN A 187 7.71 4.42 20.14
C GLN A 187 7.77 5.29 18.88
N ILE A 188 7.32 6.55 18.95
CA ILE A 188 7.51 7.52 17.85
C ILE A 188 9.00 7.73 17.56
N GLU A 189 9.81 7.93 18.60
CA GLU A 189 11.27 8.08 18.45
C GLU A 189 11.91 6.83 17.83
N LYS A 190 11.54 5.64 18.32
CA LYS A 190 11.96 4.37 17.72
C LYS A 190 11.60 4.30 16.23
N ALA A 191 10.36 4.67 15.86
CA ALA A 191 9.91 4.64 14.47
C ALA A 191 10.75 5.57 13.57
N ILE A 192 11.12 6.76 14.05
CA ILE A 192 11.99 7.70 13.33
C ILE A 192 13.35 7.06 13.06
N GLY A 193 13.95 6.38 14.05
CA GLY A 193 15.18 5.62 13.86
C GLY A 193 15.05 4.50 12.82
N LEU A 194 13.93 3.78 12.83
CA LEU A 194 13.63 2.74 11.84
C LEU A 194 13.44 3.32 10.43
N PHE A 195 12.79 4.49 10.27
CA PHE A 195 12.69 5.15 8.96
C PHE A 195 14.04 5.49 8.36
N ALA A 196 15.04 5.83 9.19
CA ALA A 196 16.40 6.17 8.71
C ALA A 196 17.13 4.97 8.09
N THR A 197 16.79 3.76 8.48
CA THR A 197 17.42 2.52 8.00
C THR A 197 16.54 1.70 7.07
N PHE A 198 15.27 2.04 6.95
CA PHE A 198 14.30 1.31 6.14
C PHE A 198 14.65 1.38 4.66
N LYS A 199 14.68 0.22 4.02
CA LYS A 199 14.92 0.09 2.58
C LYS A 199 13.65 -0.48 1.92
N PRO A 200 12.94 0.28 1.09
CA PRO A 200 11.82 -0.23 0.31
C PRO A 200 12.29 -1.34 -0.64
N GLU A 201 11.46 -2.36 -0.85
CA GLU A 201 11.75 -3.47 -1.78
C GLU A 201 11.82 -3.00 -3.24
N THR A 202 10.98 -2.03 -3.59
CA THR A 202 10.93 -1.42 -4.93
C THR A 202 10.82 0.09 -4.80
N VAL A 203 11.03 0.80 -5.91
CA VAL A 203 10.87 2.27 -5.97
C VAL A 203 9.43 2.74 -5.70
N PHE A 204 8.44 1.85 -5.82
CA PHE A 204 7.04 2.13 -5.55
C PHE A 204 6.55 1.57 -4.21
N SER A 205 7.38 0.84 -3.49
CA SER A 205 7.03 0.36 -2.15
C SER A 205 6.79 1.53 -1.20
N PRO A 206 5.94 1.36 -0.18
CA PRO A 206 5.61 2.44 0.76
C PRO A 206 6.86 3.07 1.38
N SER A 207 6.97 4.40 1.26
CA SER A 207 8.09 5.19 1.82
C SER A 207 7.62 6.40 2.63
N TRP A 208 6.31 6.54 2.84
CA TRP A 208 5.68 7.62 3.61
C TRP A 208 5.81 7.41 5.12
N GLY A 209 5.56 8.46 5.88
CA GLY A 209 5.37 8.40 7.33
C GLY A 209 6.42 9.12 8.15
N LEU A 210 7.66 9.29 7.65
CA LEU A 210 8.74 9.94 8.41
C LEU A 210 8.38 11.37 8.83
N GLU A 211 7.88 12.19 7.92
CA GLU A 211 7.52 13.57 8.23
C GLU A 211 6.42 13.64 9.30
N ARG A 212 5.38 12.80 9.19
CA ARG A 212 4.33 12.69 10.21
C ARG A 212 4.89 12.25 11.57
N ALA A 213 5.81 11.29 11.60
CA ALA A 213 6.46 10.83 12.83
C ALA A 213 7.28 11.96 13.48
N GLN A 214 8.00 12.76 12.69
CA GLN A 214 8.75 13.92 13.17
C GLN A 214 7.83 15.02 13.73
N ILE A 215 6.68 15.26 13.10
CA ILE A 215 5.66 16.18 13.62
C ILE A 215 5.07 15.66 14.92
N ALA A 216 4.73 14.36 14.99
CA ALA A 216 4.21 13.73 16.18
C ALA A 216 5.21 13.80 17.35
N GLN A 217 6.50 13.60 17.09
CA GLN A 217 7.56 13.73 18.09
C GLN A 217 7.63 15.14 18.70
N LYS A 218 7.46 16.20 17.89
CA LYS A 218 7.43 17.57 18.40
C LYS A 218 6.28 17.82 19.38
N ASN A 219 5.17 17.08 19.20
CA ASN A 219 3.97 17.17 20.04
C ASN A 219 4.02 16.26 21.27
N CYS A 220 5.10 15.53 21.45
CA CYS A 220 5.39 14.65 22.59
C CYS A 220 6.11 15.34 23.75
N LYS A 221 6.11 16.65 23.78
CA LYS A 221 6.77 17.45 24.81
C LYS A 221 5.83 17.77 25.97
#